data_2619224e1ddab5440a8e76c6c6928107
#
_entry.id   2619224e1ddab5440a8e76c6c6928107
#
_cell.length_a   1.000
_cell.length_b   1.000
_cell.length_c   1.000
_cell.angle_alpha   90.00
_cell.angle_beta   90.00
_cell.angle_gamma   90.00
#
_symmetry.space_group_name_H-M   'P 1'
#
loop_
_entity.id
_entity.type
_entity.pdbx_description
1 polymer ?
#
loop_
_entity_poly.entity_id
_entity_poly.type
_entity_poly.pdbx_seq_one_letter_code
_entity_poly.pdbx_strand_id
1 'polypeptide(L)'
;MPKKFEIRNSTAEFLIFQIEGKEDSVQVMYHNESVWCTQKAMAELFDVGVPAISKHLKNIFRSGELSGNSVISKMETTASDGKNYNTTFYNLDAIISVGYRVNSTRATQFRQWCTFILRQFAIRGYVIDKKRMENGAFLNIDYFEHLLAEIREIRLSERRFYQKLTDIYATAIDYNRDAPTTRLFFKKVQNKMHYAVHGHTAAELIIDRANAEKEHMGLTSWENAPNGKIVKPDVSIAKNYLKKSELEDMGRIVNSFLDLAEDMAKRHIPMTMEDWAKRIDKFLDLTDRPVLTDTGHVSAEQAKEYAETEFEKYRVIQDKLFQSDFDRFNDENLLPLDIE
;
A
#
# COMPACT_ATOMS: atom_id res chain seq x y z
N MET A 1 -28.57 15.89 3.98
CA MET A 1 -27.72 16.59 4.97
C MET A 1 -26.54 15.68 5.26
N PRO A 2 -25.28 16.10 5.07
CA PRO A 2 -24.14 15.27 5.41
C PRO A 2 -24.09 15.08 6.93
N LYS A 3 -23.96 13.84 7.39
CA LYS A 3 -23.82 13.51 8.80
C LYS A 3 -22.54 14.16 9.33
N LYS A 4 -22.64 15.07 10.31
CA LYS A 4 -21.51 15.55 11.10
C LYS A 4 -20.90 14.35 11.84
N PHE A 5 -19.69 13.97 11.48
CA PHE A 5 -18.93 13.00 12.26
C PHE A 5 -18.27 13.75 13.41
N GLU A 6 -18.83 13.62 14.61
CA GLU A 6 -18.12 13.97 15.84
C GLU A 6 -17.16 12.84 16.18
N ILE A 7 -15.88 13.15 16.23
CA ILE A 7 -14.85 12.21 16.66
C ILE A 7 -14.87 12.19 18.17
N ARG A 8 -15.43 11.14 18.75
CA ARG A 8 -15.41 10.94 20.19
C ARG A 8 -14.09 10.32 20.65
N ASN A 9 -13.61 10.75 21.79
CA ASN A 9 -12.47 10.38 22.65
C ASN A 9 -11.35 9.47 22.08
N SER A 10 -11.62 8.38 21.38
CA SER A 10 -10.59 7.42 20.96
C SER A 10 -9.68 7.93 19.82
N THR A 11 -10.18 8.83 18.98
CA THR A 11 -9.37 9.45 17.91
C THR A 11 -8.58 10.64 18.45
N ALA A 12 -9.17 11.31 19.44
CA ALA A 12 -8.49 12.34 20.20
C ALA A 12 -7.34 11.77 21.04
N GLU A 13 -7.44 10.55 21.54
CA GLU A 13 -6.36 9.87 22.27
C GLU A 13 -5.10 9.63 21.42
N PHE A 14 -5.26 9.44 20.14
CA PHE A 14 -4.13 9.30 19.21
C PHE A 14 -3.46 10.64 18.89
N LEU A 15 -4.23 11.70 18.75
CA LEU A 15 -3.75 13.06 18.44
C LEU A 15 -3.67 13.95 19.67
N ILE A 16 -4.49 13.66 20.64
CA ILE A 16 -4.57 14.32 21.91
C ILE A 16 -4.12 13.31 22.94
N PHE A 17 -2.87 13.29 23.13
CA PHE A 17 -2.16 12.91 24.30
C PHE A 17 -3.06 12.92 25.54
N GLN A 18 -3.55 11.71 25.93
CA GLN A 18 -4.39 11.59 27.12
C GLN A 18 -3.63 12.06 28.36
N ILE A 19 -4.24 12.98 29.03
CA ILE A 19 -3.87 13.30 30.41
C ILE A 19 -4.67 12.35 31.28
N GLU A 20 -3.98 11.51 32.02
CA GLU A 20 -4.60 10.71 33.06
C GLU A 20 -5.52 11.58 33.93
N GLY A 21 -6.83 11.31 33.90
CA GLY A 21 -7.81 11.87 34.79
C GLY A 21 -8.63 13.07 34.32
N LYS A 22 -8.61 13.48 33.03
CA LYS A 22 -9.53 14.51 32.51
C LYS A 22 -10.33 13.97 31.31
N GLU A 23 -11.66 13.94 31.48
CA GLU A 23 -12.62 13.57 30.43
C GLU A 23 -12.89 14.67 29.39
N ASP A 24 -12.28 15.83 29.50
CA ASP A 24 -12.53 16.96 28.60
C ASP A 24 -11.81 16.77 27.27
N SER A 25 -12.56 16.42 26.24
CA SER A 25 -12.08 16.25 24.88
C SER A 25 -11.86 17.60 24.18
N VAL A 26 -10.67 17.84 23.68
CA VAL A 26 -10.40 18.93 22.74
C VAL A 26 -11.16 18.67 21.45
N GLN A 27 -11.95 19.64 20.97
CA GLN A 27 -12.71 19.49 19.74
C GLN A 27 -11.78 19.50 18.52
N VAL A 28 -11.64 18.35 17.87
CA VAL A 28 -10.96 18.20 16.59
C VAL A 28 -11.91 17.70 15.53
N MET A 29 -11.68 18.08 14.29
CA MET A 29 -12.46 17.66 13.15
C MET A 29 -11.58 16.85 12.20
N TYR A 30 -12.07 15.70 11.71
CA TYR A 30 -11.42 14.95 10.66
C TYR A 30 -12.04 15.33 9.31
N HIS A 31 -11.21 15.81 8.39
CA HIS A 31 -11.64 16.20 7.04
C HIS A 31 -10.45 16.10 6.08
N ASN A 32 -10.69 15.58 4.86
CA ASN A 32 -9.67 15.40 3.81
C ASN A 32 -8.40 14.72 4.35
N GLU A 33 -8.56 13.56 4.97
CA GLU A 33 -7.45 12.72 5.51
C GLU A 33 -6.54 13.42 6.52
N SER A 34 -6.98 14.55 7.07
CA SER A 34 -6.25 15.31 8.08
C SER A 34 -7.13 15.65 9.28
N VAL A 35 -6.47 16.00 10.37
CA VAL A 35 -7.10 16.47 11.59
C VAL A 35 -6.99 17.97 11.64
N TRP A 36 -8.10 18.60 11.98
CA TRP A 36 -8.26 20.05 12.00
C TRP A 36 -8.71 20.51 13.37
N CYS A 37 -8.11 21.56 13.90
CA CYS A 37 -8.56 22.19 15.12
C CYS A 37 -8.46 23.72 15.08
N THR A 38 -9.15 24.37 15.99
CA THR A 38 -9.13 25.84 16.14
C THR A 38 -7.92 26.28 16.98
N GLN A 39 -7.58 27.58 16.97
CA GLN A 39 -6.57 28.14 17.88
C GLN A 39 -6.95 27.93 19.35
N LYS A 40 -8.24 27.96 19.67
CA LYS A 40 -8.73 27.69 21.03
C LYS A 40 -8.44 26.26 21.43
N ALA A 41 -8.75 25.31 20.56
CA ALA A 41 -8.45 23.89 20.78
C ALA A 41 -6.95 23.62 20.91
N MET A 42 -6.11 24.27 20.10
CA MET A 42 -4.64 24.18 20.29
C MET A 42 -4.17 24.77 21.62
N ALA A 43 -4.78 25.86 22.08
CA ALA A 43 -4.46 26.48 23.36
C ALA A 43 -4.76 25.54 24.53
N GLU A 44 -5.91 24.87 24.49
CA GLU A 44 -6.30 23.82 25.42
C GLU A 44 -5.37 22.60 25.33
N LEU A 45 -5.05 22.16 24.12
CA LEU A 45 -4.14 21.04 23.87
C LEU A 45 -2.76 21.25 24.50
N PHE A 46 -2.18 22.42 24.32
CA PHE A 46 -0.82 22.73 24.78
C PHE A 46 -0.77 23.45 26.13
N ASP A 47 -1.90 23.64 26.77
CA ASP A 47 -2.04 24.36 28.07
C ASP A 47 -1.37 25.74 28.04
N VAL A 48 -1.79 26.56 27.07
CA VAL A 48 -1.32 27.93 26.89
C VAL A 48 -2.47 28.84 26.45
N GLY A 49 -2.25 30.17 26.51
CA GLY A 49 -3.27 31.11 26.02
C GLY A 49 -3.35 31.17 24.49
N VAL A 50 -4.53 31.44 23.95
CA VAL A 50 -4.77 31.67 22.51
C VAL A 50 -3.84 32.70 21.89
N PRO A 51 -3.46 33.83 22.58
CA PRO A 51 -2.49 34.78 22.04
C PRO A 51 -1.12 34.17 21.74
N ALA A 52 -0.66 33.22 22.57
CA ALA A 52 0.59 32.47 22.32
C ALA A 52 0.53 31.64 21.08
N ILE A 53 -0.58 30.87 20.87
CA ILE A 53 -0.82 30.10 19.65
C ILE A 53 -0.81 31.02 18.44
N SER A 54 -1.55 32.12 18.47
CA SER A 54 -1.59 33.11 17.38
C SER A 54 -0.22 33.64 17.01
N LYS A 55 0.62 33.94 18.01
CA LYS A 55 2.00 34.39 17.82
C LYS A 55 2.85 33.31 17.13
N HIS A 56 2.74 32.04 17.57
CA HIS A 56 3.50 30.96 16.97
C HIS A 56 3.07 30.71 15.51
N LEU A 57 1.78 30.68 15.21
CA LEU A 57 1.26 30.55 13.84
C LEU A 57 1.76 31.68 12.93
N LYS A 58 1.69 32.93 13.39
CA LYS A 58 2.24 34.08 12.62
C LYS A 58 3.72 33.91 12.32
N ASN A 59 4.52 33.42 13.27
CA ASN A 59 5.93 33.18 13.07
C ASN A 59 6.21 32.01 12.10
N ILE A 60 5.42 30.94 12.16
CA ILE A 60 5.50 29.79 11.24
C ILE A 60 5.25 30.25 9.78
N PHE A 61 4.20 31.03 9.57
CA PHE A 61 3.89 31.55 8.23
C PHE A 61 4.93 32.59 7.75
N ARG A 62 5.40 33.45 8.64
CA ARG A 62 6.43 34.43 8.28
C ARG A 62 7.78 33.81 7.95
N SER A 63 8.14 32.70 8.59
CA SER A 63 9.39 31.96 8.29
C SER A 63 9.31 31.11 7.02
N GLY A 64 8.13 30.96 6.41
CA GLY A 64 7.91 30.09 5.25
C GLY A 64 7.91 28.60 5.59
N GLU A 65 7.88 28.23 6.89
CA GLU A 65 7.82 26.81 7.30
C GLU A 65 6.55 26.13 6.80
N LEU A 66 5.41 26.84 6.86
CA LEU A 66 4.14 26.39 6.30
C LEU A 66 3.49 27.50 5.48
N SER A 67 2.80 27.13 4.41
CA SER A 67 1.94 28.04 3.64
C SER A 67 0.55 28.11 4.28
N GLY A 68 0.06 29.31 4.55
CA GLY A 68 -1.29 29.50 5.09
C GLY A 68 -2.39 28.85 4.21
N ASN A 69 -2.23 28.88 2.89
CA ASN A 69 -3.21 28.29 1.96
C ASN A 69 -3.33 26.77 2.07
N SER A 70 -2.28 26.06 2.48
CA SER A 70 -2.27 24.61 2.60
C SER A 70 -2.72 24.08 3.96
N VAL A 71 -2.67 24.91 5.00
CA VAL A 71 -2.89 24.48 6.39
C VAL A 71 -4.05 25.16 7.09
N ILE A 72 -4.71 26.12 6.44
CA ILE A 72 -5.85 26.85 6.99
C ILE A 72 -7.10 26.56 6.17
N SER A 73 -8.19 26.23 6.86
CA SER A 73 -9.52 26.11 6.26
C SER A 73 -10.55 26.90 7.06
N LYS A 74 -11.50 27.51 6.36
CA LYS A 74 -12.65 28.16 6.99
C LYS A 74 -13.85 27.23 6.85
N MET A 75 -14.41 26.82 7.96
CA MET A 75 -15.55 25.89 8.00
C MET A 75 -16.67 26.52 8.82
N GLU A 76 -17.89 26.29 8.36
CA GLU A 76 -19.08 26.74 9.09
C GLU A 76 -19.34 25.81 10.28
N THR A 77 -19.39 26.39 11.47
CA THR A 77 -19.65 25.69 12.73
C THR A 77 -20.91 26.25 13.37
N THR A 78 -21.77 25.38 13.89
CA THR A 78 -22.95 25.77 14.67
C THR A 78 -22.55 25.88 16.13
N ALA A 79 -22.68 27.06 16.71
CA ALA A 79 -22.42 27.29 18.12
C ALA A 79 -23.58 26.82 19.02
N SER A 80 -23.38 26.83 20.33
CA SER A 80 -24.38 26.45 21.31
C SER A 80 -25.64 27.32 21.29
N ASP A 81 -25.55 28.51 20.71
CA ASP A 81 -26.69 29.42 20.50
C ASP A 81 -27.51 29.13 19.24
N GLY A 82 -27.15 28.03 18.50
CA GLY A 82 -27.82 27.60 17.28
C GLY A 82 -27.43 28.41 16.03
N LYS A 83 -26.53 29.41 16.15
CA LYS A 83 -26.06 30.20 14.99
C LYS A 83 -24.85 29.58 14.33
N ASN A 84 -24.73 29.79 13.03
CA ASN A 84 -23.58 29.35 12.24
C ASN A 84 -22.51 30.45 12.20
N TYR A 85 -21.28 30.05 12.47
CA TYR A 85 -20.11 30.91 12.44
C TYR A 85 -19.03 30.35 11.51
N ASN A 86 -18.42 31.22 10.70
CA ASN A 86 -17.24 30.88 9.92
C ASN A 86 -16.03 30.80 10.84
N THR A 87 -15.64 29.58 11.20
CA THR A 87 -14.52 29.33 12.12
C THR A 87 -13.27 28.91 11.34
N THR A 88 -12.14 29.45 11.74
CA THR A 88 -10.84 29.10 11.13
C THR A 88 -10.25 27.88 11.83
N PHE A 89 -9.94 26.87 11.00
CA PHE A 89 -9.30 25.62 11.41
C PHE A 89 -7.90 25.51 10.83
N TYR A 90 -7.05 24.80 11.54
CA TYR A 90 -5.66 24.53 11.20
C TYR A 90 -5.47 23.01 11.16
N ASN A 91 -4.76 22.51 10.15
CA ASN A 91 -4.54 21.09 9.97
C ASN A 91 -3.45 20.52 10.89
N LEU A 92 -3.20 19.21 10.78
CA LEU A 92 -2.22 18.49 11.59
C LEU A 92 -0.81 19.08 11.50
N ASP A 93 -0.38 19.54 10.32
CA ASP A 93 0.96 20.14 10.14
C ASP A 93 1.13 21.40 10.99
N ALA A 94 0.10 22.26 11.00
CA ALA A 94 0.10 23.45 11.84
C ALA A 94 0.09 23.09 13.33
N ILE A 95 -0.66 22.06 13.75
CA ILE A 95 -0.68 21.58 15.14
C ILE A 95 0.71 21.10 15.56
N ILE A 96 1.37 20.31 14.72
CA ILE A 96 2.71 19.80 14.98
C ILE A 96 3.72 20.95 15.09
N SER A 97 3.75 21.84 14.11
CA SER A 97 4.68 22.98 14.09
C SER A 97 4.52 23.91 15.31
N VAL A 98 3.27 24.14 15.74
CA VAL A 98 2.98 24.88 16.98
C VAL A 98 3.47 24.12 18.19
N GLY A 99 3.22 22.82 18.30
CA GLY A 99 3.62 21.96 19.42
C GLY A 99 5.14 21.89 19.61
N TYR A 100 5.91 22.02 18.54
CA TYR A 100 7.37 22.12 18.63
C TYR A 100 7.88 23.49 19.12
N ARG A 101 7.08 24.54 18.99
CA ARG A 101 7.47 25.92 19.37
C ARG A 101 6.95 26.36 20.73
N VAL A 102 5.86 25.73 21.20
CA VAL A 102 5.27 26.07 22.52
C VAL A 102 6.15 25.56 23.66
N ASN A 103 6.33 26.40 24.68
CA ASN A 103 7.06 26.04 25.90
C ASN A 103 6.06 25.74 27.03
N SER A 104 5.60 24.53 27.14
CA SER A 104 4.76 24.03 28.24
C SER A 104 5.08 22.57 28.52
N THR A 105 4.66 22.09 29.70
CA THR A 105 4.78 20.64 30.04
C THR A 105 4.06 19.76 29.03
N ARG A 106 2.85 20.15 28.64
CA ARG A 106 2.07 19.43 27.63
C ARG A 106 2.74 19.41 26.26
N ALA A 107 3.30 20.53 25.80
CA ALA A 107 4.04 20.56 24.55
C ALA A 107 5.30 19.69 24.61
N THR A 108 5.95 19.58 25.78
CA THR A 108 7.08 18.68 25.97
C THR A 108 6.66 17.22 25.86
N GLN A 109 5.57 16.84 26.50
CA GLN A 109 5.00 15.52 26.41
C GLN A 109 4.57 15.18 24.98
N PHE A 110 3.95 16.13 24.25
CA PHE A 110 3.60 15.99 22.85
C PHE A 110 4.83 15.72 21.98
N ARG A 111 5.93 16.46 22.16
CA ARG A 111 7.19 16.21 21.42
C ARG A 111 7.78 14.83 21.74
N GLN A 112 7.71 14.38 22.99
CA GLN A 112 8.16 13.04 23.38
C GLN A 112 7.33 11.96 22.68
N TRP A 113 6.02 12.15 22.60
CA TRP A 113 5.13 11.25 21.88
C TRP A 113 5.44 11.26 20.37
N CYS A 114 5.57 12.42 19.72
CA CYS A 114 5.97 12.51 18.30
C CYS A 114 7.30 11.79 18.06
N THR A 115 8.29 11.98 18.94
CA THR A 115 9.59 11.31 18.85
C THR A 115 9.46 9.80 18.97
N PHE A 116 8.58 9.32 19.86
CA PHE A 116 8.30 7.90 20.00
C PHE A 116 7.73 7.31 18.70
N ILE A 117 6.74 7.95 18.10
CA ILE A 117 6.11 7.53 16.83
C ILE A 117 7.15 7.50 15.70
N LEU A 118 7.89 8.59 15.52
CA LEU A 118 8.95 8.67 14.50
C LEU A 118 10.03 7.62 14.70
N ARG A 119 10.42 7.32 15.94
CA ARG A 119 11.39 6.25 16.25
C ARG A 119 10.83 4.88 15.87
N GLN A 120 9.56 4.59 16.18
CA GLN A 120 8.93 3.33 15.79
C GLN A 120 8.93 3.18 14.26
N PHE A 121 8.55 4.24 13.55
CA PHE A 121 8.55 4.25 12.09
C PHE A 121 9.96 4.08 11.52
N ALA A 122 10.95 4.83 12.02
CA ALA A 122 12.33 4.77 11.53
C ALA A 122 12.99 3.40 11.72
N ILE A 123 12.66 2.72 12.83
CA ILE A 123 13.25 1.40 13.15
C ILE A 123 12.50 0.26 12.46
N ARG A 124 11.16 0.32 12.43
CA ARG A 124 10.30 -0.80 12.00
C ARG A 124 9.75 -0.62 10.59
N GLY A 125 9.76 0.61 10.05
CA GLY A 125 9.12 0.96 8.78
C GLY A 125 7.60 1.10 8.85
N TYR A 126 6.99 0.93 10.03
CA TYR A 126 5.54 1.08 10.25
C TYR A 126 5.20 1.42 11.69
N VAL A 127 4.01 1.99 11.88
CA VAL A 127 3.38 2.23 13.19
C VAL A 127 1.96 1.68 13.14
N ILE A 128 1.58 0.83 14.11
CA ILE A 128 0.24 0.25 14.22
C ILE A 128 -0.33 0.57 15.60
N ASP A 129 -1.47 1.23 15.63
CA ASP A 129 -2.27 1.42 16.84
C ASP A 129 -3.19 0.21 17.07
N LYS A 130 -2.67 -0.78 17.82
CA LYS A 130 -3.41 -2.02 18.12
C LYS A 130 -4.71 -1.79 18.87
N LYS A 131 -4.70 -0.89 19.86
CA LYS A 131 -5.90 -0.60 20.68
C LYS A 131 -7.04 -0.05 19.83
N ARG A 132 -6.70 0.85 18.92
CA ARG A 132 -7.65 1.44 17.99
C ARG A 132 -8.23 0.40 17.03
N MET A 133 -7.40 -0.53 16.57
CA MET A 133 -7.82 -1.64 15.71
C MET A 133 -8.71 -2.65 16.43
N GLU A 134 -8.38 -3.00 17.67
CA GLU A 134 -9.16 -3.95 18.48
C GLU A 134 -10.54 -3.40 18.86
N ASN A 135 -10.64 -2.11 19.11
CA ASN A 135 -11.88 -1.48 19.57
C ASN A 135 -12.85 -1.08 18.43
N GLY A 136 -12.50 -1.27 17.16
CA GLY A 136 -13.35 -0.92 16.01
C GLY A 136 -13.67 0.57 15.90
N ALA A 137 -12.99 1.44 16.66
CA ALA A 137 -13.17 2.88 16.64
C ALA A 137 -12.43 3.50 15.45
N PHE A 138 -12.87 3.16 14.23
CA PHE A 138 -12.24 3.62 13.00
C PHE A 138 -12.76 4.98 12.57
N LEU A 139 -11.87 5.75 11.97
CA LEU A 139 -12.21 7.00 11.30
C LEU A 139 -13.08 6.75 10.07
N ASN A 140 -12.92 5.59 9.43
CA ASN A 140 -13.73 5.11 8.31
C ASN A 140 -13.64 3.58 8.23
N ILE A 141 -14.74 2.91 7.82
CA ILE A 141 -14.78 1.45 7.60
C ILE A 141 -13.77 1.06 6.52
N ASP A 142 -13.59 1.90 5.50
CA ASP A 142 -12.67 1.65 4.39
C ASP A 142 -11.19 1.60 4.82
N TYR A 143 -10.82 2.23 5.95
CA TYR A 143 -9.43 2.23 6.44
C TYR A 143 -8.91 0.83 6.79
N PHE A 144 -9.76 0.01 7.41
CA PHE A 144 -9.40 -1.37 7.74
C PHE A 144 -9.21 -2.22 6.49
N GLU A 145 -10.09 -2.08 5.51
CA GLU A 145 -9.97 -2.76 4.22
C GLU A 145 -8.72 -2.31 3.46
N HIS A 146 -8.41 -1.01 3.46
CA HIS A 146 -7.16 -0.49 2.90
C HIS A 146 -5.92 -1.08 3.57
N LEU A 147 -5.87 -1.10 4.90
CA LEU A 147 -4.75 -1.69 5.64
C LEU A 147 -4.60 -3.18 5.34
N LEU A 148 -5.72 -3.93 5.29
CA LEU A 148 -5.67 -5.33 4.91
C LEU A 148 -5.19 -5.52 3.47
N ALA A 149 -5.56 -4.62 2.56
CA ALA A 149 -5.09 -4.63 1.18
C ALA A 149 -3.57 -4.37 1.12
N GLU A 150 -3.06 -3.36 1.81
CA GLU A 150 -1.63 -3.07 1.90
C GLU A 150 -0.82 -4.22 2.51
N ILE A 151 -1.31 -4.83 3.60
CA ILE A 151 -0.68 -6.00 4.20
C ILE A 151 -0.65 -7.18 3.21
N ARG A 152 -1.73 -7.39 2.46
CA ARG A 152 -1.78 -8.41 1.41
C ARG A 152 -0.77 -8.09 0.29
N GLU A 153 -0.70 -6.86 -0.16
CA GLU A 153 0.24 -6.42 -1.19
C GLU A 153 1.71 -6.59 -0.76
N ILE A 154 2.04 -6.26 0.49
CA ILE A 154 3.37 -6.49 1.06
C ILE A 154 3.70 -8.00 1.12
N ARG A 155 2.72 -8.85 1.46
CA ARG A 155 2.87 -10.32 1.43
C ARG A 155 3.01 -10.85 0.01
N LEU A 156 2.39 -10.17 -0.96
CA LEU A 156 2.36 -10.51 -2.38
C LEU A 156 3.60 -10.10 -3.16
N SER A 157 4.53 -9.34 -2.57
CA SER A 157 5.78 -9.08 -3.26
C SER A 157 6.39 -10.44 -3.64
N GLU A 158 6.48 -10.70 -4.93
CA GLU A 158 6.77 -12.00 -5.56
C GLU A 158 7.95 -12.72 -4.90
N ARG A 159 9.01 -11.98 -4.62
CA ARG A 159 10.21 -12.52 -3.98
C ARG A 159 9.93 -13.07 -2.56
N ARG A 160 9.08 -12.40 -1.77
CA ARG A 160 8.72 -12.85 -0.41
C ARG A 160 7.76 -14.02 -0.44
N PHE A 161 6.86 -14.05 -1.42
CA PHE A 161 5.94 -15.17 -1.60
C PHE A 161 6.70 -16.45 -1.88
N TYR A 162 7.58 -16.46 -2.90
CA TYR A 162 8.38 -17.65 -3.22
C TYR A 162 9.34 -18.01 -2.07
N GLN A 163 9.88 -17.04 -1.34
CA GLN A 163 10.65 -17.32 -0.13
C GLN A 163 9.81 -18.03 0.93
N LYS A 164 8.63 -17.54 1.25
CA LYS A 164 7.74 -18.17 2.23
C LYS A 164 7.28 -19.55 1.79
N LEU A 165 6.92 -19.71 0.53
CA LEU A 165 6.59 -21.02 -0.03
C LEU A 165 7.79 -21.97 0.08
N THR A 166 8.98 -21.49 -0.24
CA THR A 166 10.23 -22.27 -0.10
C THR A 166 10.51 -22.62 1.37
N ASP A 167 10.30 -21.68 2.29
CA ASP A 167 10.47 -21.92 3.74
C ASP A 167 9.52 -23.02 4.24
N ILE A 168 8.27 -23.03 3.77
CA ILE A 168 7.29 -24.07 4.10
C ILE A 168 7.74 -25.43 3.54
N TYR A 169 8.12 -25.47 2.27
CA TYR A 169 8.58 -26.71 1.64
C TYR A 169 9.92 -27.19 2.17
N ALA A 170 10.76 -26.29 2.68
CA ALA A 170 11.97 -26.67 3.39
C ALA A 170 11.68 -27.46 4.70
N THR A 171 10.44 -27.45 5.18
CA THR A 171 10.00 -28.31 6.29
C THR A 171 9.64 -29.73 5.84
N ALA A 172 9.58 -30.01 4.52
CA ALA A 172 9.31 -31.34 4.03
C ALA A 172 10.47 -32.29 4.34
N ILE A 173 10.15 -33.52 4.70
CA ILE A 173 11.12 -34.53 5.16
C ILE A 173 12.11 -34.89 4.03
N ASP A 174 11.66 -34.83 2.79
CA ASP A 174 12.40 -35.18 1.57
C ASP A 174 12.90 -33.96 0.79
N TYR A 175 12.87 -32.78 1.41
CA TYR A 175 13.32 -31.54 0.77
C TYR A 175 14.82 -31.56 0.49
N ASN A 176 15.18 -31.35 -0.77
CA ASN A 176 16.55 -31.10 -1.19
C ASN A 176 16.58 -29.89 -2.15
N ARG A 177 17.19 -28.80 -1.71
CA ARG A 177 17.24 -27.53 -2.43
C ARG A 177 17.78 -27.66 -3.87
N ASP A 178 18.78 -28.52 -4.05
CA ASP A 178 19.51 -28.64 -5.32
C ASP A 178 18.94 -29.72 -6.24
N ALA A 179 17.98 -30.49 -5.76
CA ALA A 179 17.36 -31.57 -6.54
C ALA A 179 16.55 -31.01 -7.72
N PRO A 180 16.68 -31.59 -8.93
CA PRO A 180 15.85 -31.22 -10.07
C PRO A 180 14.34 -31.38 -9.79
N THR A 181 13.98 -32.36 -8.96
CA THR A 181 12.60 -32.60 -8.51
C THR A 181 12.02 -31.44 -7.73
N THR A 182 12.79 -30.78 -6.92
CA THR A 182 12.38 -29.58 -6.15
C THR A 182 12.10 -28.40 -7.08
N ARG A 183 12.92 -28.18 -8.09
CA ARG A 183 12.66 -27.12 -9.10
C ARG A 183 11.40 -27.40 -9.90
N LEU A 184 11.19 -28.64 -10.32
CA LEU A 184 9.98 -29.06 -11.04
C LEU A 184 8.73 -28.89 -10.16
N PHE A 185 8.85 -29.19 -8.88
CA PHE A 185 7.77 -29.00 -7.92
C PHE A 185 7.33 -27.54 -7.82
N PHE A 186 8.28 -26.59 -7.63
CA PHE A 186 7.95 -25.16 -7.58
C PHE A 186 7.28 -24.68 -8.87
N LYS A 187 7.76 -25.16 -10.02
CA LYS A 187 7.16 -24.83 -11.32
C LYS A 187 5.71 -25.34 -11.42
N LYS A 188 5.45 -26.56 -10.95
CA LYS A 188 4.09 -27.13 -10.90
C LYS A 188 3.17 -26.32 -9.98
N VAL A 189 3.64 -25.96 -8.79
CA VAL A 189 2.86 -25.16 -7.83
C VAL A 189 2.51 -23.80 -8.42
N GLN A 190 3.48 -23.13 -9.03
CA GLN A 190 3.27 -21.85 -9.71
C GLN A 190 2.19 -21.97 -10.79
N ASN A 191 2.29 -22.97 -11.67
CA ASN A 191 1.29 -23.18 -12.73
C ASN A 191 -0.10 -23.50 -12.17
N LYS A 192 -0.20 -24.26 -11.08
CA LYS A 192 -1.49 -24.53 -10.41
C LYS A 192 -2.13 -23.25 -9.87
N MET A 193 -1.32 -22.35 -9.28
CA MET A 193 -1.83 -21.07 -8.78
C MET A 193 -2.31 -20.16 -9.94
N HIS A 194 -1.55 -20.06 -11.02
CA HIS A 194 -1.99 -19.34 -12.22
C HIS A 194 -3.30 -19.92 -12.76
N TYR A 195 -3.34 -21.24 -12.95
CA TYR A 195 -4.52 -21.92 -13.50
C TYR A 195 -5.76 -21.72 -12.63
N ALA A 196 -5.60 -21.76 -11.32
CA ALA A 196 -6.69 -21.53 -10.37
C ALA A 196 -7.30 -20.11 -10.44
N VAL A 197 -6.53 -19.13 -10.95
CA VAL A 197 -6.97 -17.72 -11.03
C VAL A 197 -7.62 -17.40 -12.38
N HIS A 198 -7.02 -17.85 -13.48
CA HIS A 198 -7.45 -17.44 -14.83
C HIS A 198 -7.50 -18.55 -15.86
N GLY A 199 -7.37 -19.83 -15.45
CA GLY A 199 -7.54 -21.00 -16.33
C GLY A 199 -6.38 -21.28 -17.29
N HIS A 200 -5.22 -20.62 -17.11
CA HIS A 200 -4.03 -20.81 -17.94
C HIS A 200 -2.81 -21.08 -17.07
N THR A 201 -1.85 -21.83 -17.56
CA THR A 201 -0.50 -21.87 -16.99
C THR A 201 0.22 -20.53 -17.22
N ALA A 202 1.34 -20.31 -16.55
CA ALA A 202 2.16 -19.11 -16.75
C ALA A 202 2.59 -18.93 -18.23
N ALA A 203 2.96 -20.01 -18.90
CA ALA A 203 3.38 -19.98 -20.31
C ALA A 203 2.19 -19.69 -21.25
N GLU A 204 1.05 -20.32 -21.03
CA GLU A 204 -0.16 -20.07 -21.80
C GLU A 204 -0.67 -18.63 -21.66
N LEU A 205 -0.59 -18.06 -20.46
CA LEU A 205 -0.95 -16.67 -20.21
C LEU A 205 -0.11 -15.69 -21.04
N ILE A 206 1.21 -15.94 -21.12
CA ILE A 206 2.10 -15.11 -21.94
C ILE A 206 1.66 -15.15 -23.42
N ILE A 207 1.41 -16.33 -23.97
CA ILE A 207 0.98 -16.46 -25.39
C ILE A 207 -0.38 -15.80 -25.61
N ASP A 208 -1.31 -15.93 -24.68
CA ASP A 208 -2.65 -15.33 -24.79
C ASP A 208 -2.61 -13.79 -24.79
N ARG A 209 -1.71 -13.20 -24.02
CA ARG A 209 -1.74 -11.76 -23.76
C ARG A 209 -0.66 -10.94 -24.44
N ALA A 210 0.51 -11.50 -24.71
CA ALA A 210 1.60 -10.80 -25.39
C ALA A 210 1.19 -10.49 -26.85
N ASN A 211 1.10 -9.22 -27.20
CA ASN A 211 0.75 -8.78 -28.54
C ASN A 211 1.32 -7.38 -28.78
N ALA A 212 2.14 -7.24 -29.80
CA ALA A 212 2.78 -5.99 -30.18
C ALA A 212 1.81 -4.86 -30.54
N GLU A 213 0.58 -5.18 -30.92
CA GLU A 213 -0.43 -4.18 -31.29
C GLU A 213 -1.21 -3.63 -30.07
N LYS A 214 -1.09 -4.28 -28.91
CA LYS A 214 -1.72 -3.82 -27.69
C LYS A 214 -0.88 -2.75 -27.00
N GLU A 215 -1.53 -1.88 -26.27
CA GLU A 215 -0.86 -0.93 -25.38
C GLU A 215 0.07 -1.69 -24.42
N HIS A 216 1.29 -1.18 -24.27
CA HIS A 216 2.34 -1.83 -23.48
C HIS A 216 2.55 -3.33 -23.82
N MET A 217 2.28 -3.72 -25.08
CA MET A 217 2.40 -5.09 -25.54
C MET A 217 1.50 -6.09 -24.74
N GLY A 218 0.47 -5.56 -24.07
CA GLY A 218 -0.41 -6.33 -23.18
C GLY A 218 0.11 -6.53 -21.76
N LEU A 219 1.27 -5.96 -21.40
CA LEU A 219 1.77 -5.95 -20.04
C LEU A 219 0.98 -4.94 -19.18
N THR A 220 0.76 -5.31 -17.94
CA THR A 220 0.15 -4.46 -16.90
C THR A 220 1.21 -3.89 -15.95
N SER A 221 2.42 -4.49 -15.92
CA SER A 221 3.56 -4.05 -15.13
C SER A 221 4.88 -4.46 -15.82
N TRP A 222 5.96 -3.72 -15.60
CA TRP A 222 7.33 -4.01 -16.06
C TRP A 222 8.31 -3.28 -15.15
N GLU A 223 9.62 -3.57 -15.26
CA GLU A 223 10.64 -3.07 -14.33
C GLU A 223 10.62 -1.54 -14.19
N ASN A 224 10.42 -0.81 -15.29
CA ASN A 224 10.45 0.65 -15.33
C ASN A 224 9.04 1.28 -15.45
N ALA A 225 7.97 0.55 -15.07
CA ALA A 225 6.60 1.03 -15.10
C ALA A 225 6.38 2.21 -14.13
N PRO A 226 5.43 3.13 -14.39
CA PRO A 226 4.56 3.17 -15.56
C PRO A 226 5.16 3.90 -16.78
N ASN A 227 6.17 4.74 -16.60
CA ASN A 227 6.63 5.68 -17.62
C ASN A 227 7.89 5.25 -18.37
N GLY A 228 8.60 4.26 -17.87
CA GLY A 228 9.84 3.77 -18.48
C GLY A 228 9.60 2.73 -19.58
N LYS A 229 10.62 2.47 -20.39
CA LYS A 229 10.55 1.48 -21.47
C LYS A 229 10.40 0.05 -20.94
N ILE A 230 9.61 -0.75 -21.64
CA ILE A 230 9.58 -2.20 -21.49
C ILE A 230 10.90 -2.74 -22.04
N VAL A 231 11.53 -3.66 -21.32
CA VAL A 231 12.77 -4.32 -21.70
C VAL A 231 12.56 -5.81 -21.94
N LYS A 232 13.44 -6.42 -22.73
CA LYS A 232 13.31 -7.81 -23.15
C LYS A 232 13.08 -8.83 -22.01
N PRO A 233 13.71 -8.71 -20.83
CA PRO A 233 13.40 -9.61 -19.70
C PRO A 233 11.94 -9.54 -19.21
N ASP A 234 11.30 -8.37 -19.30
CA ASP A 234 9.93 -8.16 -18.77
C ASP A 234 8.89 -9.03 -19.47
N VAL A 235 9.05 -9.23 -20.77
CA VAL A 235 8.04 -9.88 -21.62
C VAL A 235 7.94 -11.39 -21.42
N SER A 236 8.91 -12.00 -20.77
CA SER A 236 8.91 -13.43 -20.44
C SER A 236 8.39 -13.73 -19.03
N ILE A 237 7.91 -12.72 -18.30
CA ILE A 237 7.42 -12.85 -16.94
C ILE A 237 5.89 -12.83 -16.94
N ALA A 238 5.26 -13.98 -16.70
CA ALA A 238 3.79 -14.13 -16.75
C ALA A 238 3.04 -13.15 -15.82
N LYS A 239 3.60 -12.85 -14.64
CA LYS A 239 3.03 -11.90 -13.69
C LYS A 239 2.80 -10.52 -14.30
N ASN A 240 3.69 -10.10 -15.19
CA ASN A 240 3.61 -8.79 -15.84
C ASN A 240 2.37 -8.63 -16.73
N TYR A 241 1.69 -9.72 -17.05
CA TYR A 241 0.44 -9.75 -17.83
C TYR A 241 -0.82 -9.90 -16.98
N LEU A 242 -0.69 -10.05 -15.65
CA LEU A 242 -1.85 -10.23 -14.76
C LEU A 242 -2.58 -8.90 -14.56
N LYS A 243 -3.90 -8.94 -14.65
CA LYS A 243 -4.75 -7.81 -14.27
C LYS A 243 -4.71 -7.61 -12.76
N LYS A 244 -5.01 -6.40 -12.29
CA LYS A 244 -5.05 -6.08 -10.84
C LYS A 244 -5.95 -7.05 -10.05
N SER A 245 -7.14 -7.35 -10.56
CA SER A 245 -8.06 -8.30 -9.93
C SER A 245 -7.50 -9.73 -9.84
N GLU A 246 -6.75 -10.18 -10.87
CA GLU A 246 -6.12 -11.50 -10.88
C GLU A 246 -4.94 -11.57 -9.91
N LEU A 247 -4.16 -10.48 -9.79
CA LEU A 247 -3.12 -10.35 -8.77
C LEU A 247 -3.70 -10.41 -7.36
N GLU A 248 -4.78 -9.68 -7.10
CA GLU A 248 -5.46 -9.68 -5.81
C GLU A 248 -6.01 -11.08 -5.48
N ASP A 249 -6.58 -11.76 -6.46
CA ASP A 249 -7.14 -13.10 -6.29
C ASP A 249 -6.04 -14.15 -6.05
N MET A 250 -4.97 -14.11 -6.83
CA MET A 250 -3.77 -14.94 -6.60
C MET A 250 -3.23 -14.74 -5.19
N GLY A 251 -3.19 -13.49 -4.73
CA GLY A 251 -2.77 -13.17 -3.39
C GLY A 251 -3.63 -13.76 -2.29
N ARG A 252 -4.92 -13.79 -2.47
CA ARG A 252 -5.84 -14.42 -1.51
C ARG A 252 -5.60 -15.92 -1.42
N ILE A 253 -5.48 -16.60 -2.55
CA ILE A 253 -5.18 -18.04 -2.61
C ILE A 253 -3.88 -18.34 -1.86
N VAL A 254 -2.85 -17.60 -2.20
CA VAL A 254 -1.51 -17.77 -1.65
C VAL A 254 -1.49 -17.56 -0.14
N ASN A 255 -2.06 -16.44 0.35
CA ASN A 255 -2.09 -16.16 1.78
C ASN A 255 -2.86 -17.22 2.57
N SER A 256 -4.02 -17.66 2.05
CA SER A 256 -4.82 -18.70 2.70
C SER A 256 -4.08 -20.05 2.74
N PHE A 257 -3.35 -20.39 1.68
CA PHE A 257 -2.54 -21.61 1.65
C PHE A 257 -1.33 -21.51 2.60
N LEU A 258 -0.69 -20.35 2.70
CA LEU A 258 0.41 -20.11 3.62
C LEU A 258 -0.06 -20.21 5.08
N ASP A 259 -1.21 -19.65 5.42
CA ASP A 259 -1.79 -19.74 6.76
C ASP A 259 -2.10 -21.20 7.14
N LEU A 260 -2.66 -21.98 6.20
CA LEU A 260 -2.86 -23.43 6.37
C LEU A 260 -1.55 -24.18 6.60
N ALA A 261 -0.54 -23.87 5.81
CA ALA A 261 0.76 -24.53 5.89
C ALA A 261 1.50 -24.19 7.19
N GLU A 262 1.40 -22.95 7.66
CA GLU A 262 1.95 -22.52 8.95
C GLU A 262 1.27 -23.23 10.13
N ASP A 263 -0.06 -23.41 10.09
CA ASP A 263 -0.78 -24.20 11.10
C ASP A 263 -0.29 -25.65 11.16
N MET A 264 -0.12 -26.28 10.00
CA MET A 264 0.38 -27.65 9.92
C MET A 264 1.81 -27.78 10.45
N ALA A 265 2.68 -26.80 10.14
CA ALA A 265 4.04 -26.75 10.65
C ALA A 265 4.06 -26.59 12.18
N LYS A 266 3.22 -25.73 12.75
CA LYS A 266 3.07 -25.57 14.22
C LYS A 266 2.59 -26.85 14.90
N ARG A 267 1.79 -27.64 14.24
CA ARG A 267 1.29 -28.94 14.72
C ARG A 267 2.28 -30.07 14.54
N HIS A 268 3.47 -29.80 14.00
CA HIS A 268 4.52 -30.79 13.72
C HIS A 268 4.03 -31.99 12.88
N ILE A 269 3.16 -31.75 11.91
CA ILE A 269 2.68 -32.77 11.00
C ILE A 269 3.75 -33.04 9.95
N PRO A 270 4.36 -34.24 9.92
CA PRO A 270 5.39 -34.54 8.93
C PRO A 270 4.79 -34.59 7.52
N MET A 271 5.39 -33.88 6.58
CA MET A 271 4.94 -33.75 5.19
C MET A 271 6.09 -34.03 4.22
N THR A 272 5.81 -34.79 3.18
CA THR A 272 6.70 -34.90 2.02
C THR A 272 6.38 -33.79 1.00
N MET A 273 7.25 -33.59 0.01
CA MET A 273 6.99 -32.68 -1.11
C MET A 273 5.72 -33.08 -1.88
N GLU A 274 5.48 -34.37 -2.03
CA GLU A 274 4.27 -34.89 -2.67
C GLU A 274 3.00 -34.62 -1.84
N ASP A 275 3.08 -34.76 -0.53
CA ASP A 275 1.97 -34.43 0.37
C ASP A 275 1.59 -32.95 0.26
N TRP A 276 2.56 -32.07 0.15
CA TRP A 276 2.32 -30.65 -0.09
C TRP A 276 1.63 -30.39 -1.44
N ALA A 277 2.04 -31.10 -2.53
CA ALA A 277 1.37 -31.00 -3.82
C ALA A 277 -0.10 -31.42 -3.76
N LYS A 278 -0.36 -32.56 -3.12
CA LYS A 278 -1.73 -33.06 -2.90
C LYS A 278 -2.55 -32.11 -2.02
N ARG A 279 -1.91 -31.44 -1.07
CA ARG A 279 -2.57 -30.48 -0.18
C ARG A 279 -3.01 -29.23 -0.91
N ILE A 280 -2.20 -28.73 -1.84
CA ILE A 280 -2.57 -27.60 -2.71
C ILE A 280 -3.79 -27.97 -3.54
N ASP A 281 -3.81 -29.16 -4.17
CA ASP A 281 -4.95 -29.59 -4.99
C ASP A 281 -6.24 -29.64 -4.16
N LYS A 282 -6.18 -30.24 -2.97
CA LYS A 282 -7.33 -30.28 -2.05
C LYS A 282 -7.76 -28.89 -1.58
N PHE A 283 -6.81 -27.99 -1.37
CA PHE A 283 -7.11 -26.62 -0.96
C PHE A 283 -7.82 -25.85 -2.09
N LEU A 284 -7.37 -26.00 -3.34
CA LEU A 284 -7.99 -25.37 -4.51
C LEU A 284 -9.39 -25.94 -4.75
N ASP A 285 -9.56 -27.26 -4.68
CA ASP A 285 -10.84 -27.94 -4.80
C ASP A 285 -11.82 -27.49 -3.71
N LEU A 286 -11.39 -27.42 -2.44
CA LEU A 286 -12.21 -26.94 -1.32
C LEU A 286 -12.69 -25.49 -1.49
N THR A 287 -11.97 -24.70 -2.26
CA THR A 287 -12.29 -23.29 -2.55
C THR A 287 -12.99 -23.11 -3.90
N ASP A 288 -13.53 -24.18 -4.48
CA ASP A 288 -14.24 -24.22 -5.77
C ASP A 288 -13.40 -23.63 -6.93
N ARG A 289 -12.09 -23.84 -6.91
CA ARG A 289 -11.18 -23.33 -7.93
C ARG A 289 -10.72 -24.45 -8.87
N PRO A 290 -10.52 -24.15 -10.17
CA PRO A 290 -10.03 -25.13 -11.10
C PRO A 290 -8.63 -25.62 -10.72
N VAL A 291 -8.44 -26.95 -10.76
CA VAL A 291 -7.17 -27.60 -10.45
C VAL A 291 -6.50 -28.06 -11.74
N LEU A 292 -5.26 -27.63 -11.96
CA LEU A 292 -4.45 -28.07 -13.08
C LEU A 292 -4.05 -29.54 -12.88
N THR A 293 -4.50 -30.41 -13.78
CA THR A 293 -4.26 -31.87 -13.73
C THR A 293 -3.06 -32.34 -14.56
N ASP A 294 -2.64 -31.48 -15.51
CA ASP A 294 -1.52 -31.76 -16.44
C ASP A 294 -0.38 -30.74 -16.30
N THR A 295 0.48 -30.64 -17.29
CA THR A 295 1.63 -29.70 -17.31
C THR A 295 1.34 -28.41 -18.09
N GLY A 296 0.12 -28.27 -18.66
CA GLY A 296 -0.23 -27.27 -19.65
C GLY A 296 0.22 -27.65 -21.06
N HIS A 297 -0.28 -26.90 -22.05
CA HIS A 297 -0.10 -27.20 -23.48
C HIS A 297 1.07 -26.43 -24.11
N VAL A 298 1.65 -25.47 -23.39
CA VAL A 298 2.71 -24.59 -23.85
C VAL A 298 3.93 -24.71 -22.94
N SER A 299 5.12 -24.87 -23.55
CA SER A 299 6.36 -24.86 -22.82
C SER A 299 6.79 -23.42 -22.47
N ALA A 300 7.61 -23.26 -21.44
CA ALA A 300 8.16 -21.95 -21.06
C ALA A 300 9.05 -21.38 -22.17
N GLU A 301 9.76 -22.23 -22.89
CA GLU A 301 10.63 -21.88 -24.01
C GLU A 301 9.82 -21.32 -25.19
N GLN A 302 8.72 -21.99 -25.55
CA GLN A 302 7.80 -21.51 -26.60
C GLN A 302 7.17 -20.17 -26.24
N ALA A 303 6.70 -20.02 -25.01
CA ALA A 303 6.13 -18.76 -24.53
C ALA A 303 7.14 -17.62 -24.56
N LYS A 304 8.38 -17.88 -24.14
CA LYS A 304 9.45 -16.92 -24.16
C LYS A 304 9.79 -16.49 -25.59
N GLU A 305 9.98 -17.42 -26.51
CA GLU A 305 10.31 -17.14 -27.91
C GLU A 305 9.19 -16.31 -28.57
N TYR A 306 7.94 -16.66 -28.32
CA TYR A 306 6.79 -15.90 -28.80
C TYR A 306 6.78 -14.47 -28.26
N ALA A 307 6.92 -14.29 -26.94
CA ALA A 307 6.92 -12.97 -26.32
C ALA A 307 8.09 -12.10 -26.78
N GLU A 308 9.28 -12.69 -26.96
CA GLU A 308 10.46 -11.98 -27.49
C GLU A 308 10.24 -11.56 -28.95
N THR A 309 9.56 -12.38 -29.75
CA THR A 309 9.21 -12.04 -31.14
C THR A 309 8.22 -10.86 -31.18
N GLU A 310 7.20 -10.88 -30.34
CA GLU A 310 6.26 -9.76 -30.21
C GLU A 310 6.95 -8.50 -29.68
N PHE A 311 7.91 -8.64 -28.76
CA PHE A 311 8.69 -7.52 -28.25
C PHE A 311 9.53 -6.84 -29.33
N GLU A 312 10.18 -7.59 -30.24
CA GLU A 312 10.97 -6.98 -31.32
C GLU A 312 10.09 -6.13 -32.27
N LYS A 313 8.84 -6.51 -32.47
CA LYS A 313 7.85 -5.69 -33.19
C LYS A 313 7.45 -4.46 -32.40
N TYR A 314 7.14 -4.64 -31.12
CA TYR A 314 6.70 -3.57 -30.22
C TYR A 314 7.82 -2.54 -29.96
N ARG A 315 9.06 -2.97 -29.87
CA ARG A 315 10.22 -2.09 -29.64
C ARG A 315 10.29 -0.95 -30.67
N VAL A 316 9.99 -1.22 -31.92
CA VAL A 316 9.98 -0.21 -32.98
C VAL A 316 8.89 0.85 -32.71
N ILE A 317 7.76 0.42 -32.21
CA ILE A 317 6.63 1.32 -31.84
C ILE A 317 7.02 2.12 -30.60
N GLN A 318 7.53 1.44 -29.58
CA GLN A 318 7.94 2.06 -28.32
C GLN A 318 9.03 3.13 -28.52
N ASP A 319 10.04 2.83 -29.35
CA ASP A 319 11.13 3.78 -29.62
C ASP A 319 10.66 5.05 -30.33
N LYS A 320 9.57 4.98 -31.10
CA LYS A 320 8.96 6.15 -31.73
C LYS A 320 8.11 6.97 -30.77
N LEU A 321 7.49 6.33 -29.79
CA LEU A 321 6.56 6.96 -28.85
C LEU A 321 7.25 7.45 -27.57
N PHE A 322 8.42 6.93 -27.27
CA PHE A 322 9.13 7.23 -26.02
C PHE A 322 9.76 8.62 -26.08
N GLN A 323 9.34 9.48 -25.17
CA GLN A 323 10.01 10.74 -24.86
C GLN A 323 10.87 10.56 -23.61
N SER A 324 12.16 10.87 -23.71
CA SER A 324 13.04 10.88 -22.54
C SER A 324 12.68 12.06 -21.62
N ASP A 325 13.12 12.01 -20.35
CA ASP A 325 12.98 13.15 -19.45
C ASP A 325 13.66 14.41 -20.00
N PHE A 326 14.72 14.24 -20.77
CA PHE A 326 15.40 15.34 -21.48
C PHE A 326 14.52 15.95 -22.58
N ASP A 327 13.82 15.13 -23.36
CA ASP A 327 12.92 15.61 -24.41
C ASP A 327 11.74 16.36 -23.80
N ARG A 328 11.16 15.81 -22.71
CA ARG A 328 10.07 16.47 -21.96
C ARG A 328 10.51 17.81 -21.37
N PHE A 329 11.71 17.84 -20.77
CA PHE A 329 12.28 19.09 -20.24
C PHE A 329 12.47 20.16 -21.31
N ASN A 330 12.94 19.76 -22.50
CA ASN A 330 13.09 20.68 -23.63
C ASN A 330 11.75 21.17 -24.15
N ASP A 331 10.74 20.29 -24.28
CA ASP A 331 9.41 20.65 -24.73
C ASP A 331 8.71 21.62 -23.76
N GLU A 332 8.88 21.43 -22.45
CA GLU A 332 8.33 22.31 -21.40
C GLU A 332 9.05 23.67 -21.31
N ASN A 333 10.32 23.75 -21.71
CA ASN A 333 11.15 24.96 -21.60
C ASN A 333 11.40 25.67 -22.93
N LEU A 334 10.86 25.17 -24.05
CA LEU A 334 10.78 25.91 -25.29
C LEU A 334 9.72 27.01 -25.16
N LEU A 335 10.12 28.13 -24.52
CA LEU A 335 9.40 29.40 -24.67
C LEU A 335 9.41 29.76 -26.15
N PRO A 336 8.30 30.24 -26.75
CA PRO A 336 8.33 30.75 -28.09
C PRO A 336 9.41 31.85 -28.13
N LEU A 337 10.40 31.64 -28.96
CA LEU A 337 11.32 32.72 -29.32
C LEU A 337 10.48 33.77 -30.05
N ASP A 338 10.16 34.85 -29.33
CA ASP A 338 9.63 36.06 -29.95
C ASP A 338 10.68 36.51 -30.97
N ILE A 339 10.42 36.19 -32.25
CA ILE A 339 11.17 36.73 -33.37
C ILE A 339 10.59 38.13 -33.61
N GLU A 340 11.26 39.15 -33.10
CA GLU A 340 11.10 40.52 -33.58
C GLU A 340 11.63 40.67 -35.03
#